data_01befbfe0fbaa1950ec200470f9b7041
#
_entry.id   01befbfe0fbaa1950ec200470f9b7041
#
_cell.length_a   1.000
_cell.length_b   1.000
_cell.length_c   1.000
_cell.angle_alpha   90.00
_cell.angle_beta   90.00
_cell.angle_gamma   90.00
#
_symmetry.space_group_name_H-M   'P 1'
#
loop_
_entity.id
_entity.type
_entity.pdbx_description
1 polymer ?
#
loop_
_entity_poly.entity_id
_entity_poly.type
_entity_poly.pdbx_seq_one_letter_code
_entity_poly.pdbx_strand_id
1 'polypeptide(L)'
;LARLITQVENDTAVGRAALDRLFPFTGRAHLIGVTGSPGAGKSSLVNVLAQELRRPTSEKPDRRVAIIAVDPSSPFTGGAVLGDRVRMRDLAGDPGIFIRSMAARGALGGLSAATAAVSQVLDAAGFDVVLIETVGAGQSEVDIARLAHTTLVVESPGMGDDIQAIKAGILEIADILVVNKADRPGVENTERALRTMLELAKNHAAADAWLPPVLRTVAVQSNGVLELGQAIEAHREYLQRSGHWQQRDAERLSTELDHLIQATLVARWRSTLPAGALEAALVELAQRKLSPHQALEKLL
;
A
#
# COMPACT_ATOMS: atom_id res chain seq x y z
N LEU A 1 12.55 17.73 0.03
CA LEU A 1 11.70 16.55 0.24
C LEU A 1 12.29 15.32 -0.44
N ALA A 2 12.46 15.27 -1.77
CA ALA A 2 12.91 14.09 -2.52
C ALA A 2 14.24 13.49 -2.02
N ARG A 3 15.24 14.35 -1.66
CA ARG A 3 16.52 13.87 -1.10
C ARG A 3 16.34 13.20 0.25
N LEU A 4 15.49 13.74 1.12
CA LEU A 4 15.19 13.15 2.42
C LEU A 4 14.49 11.79 2.26
N ILE A 5 13.48 11.70 1.37
CA ILE A 5 12.79 10.46 1.06
C ILE A 5 13.80 9.37 0.61
N THR A 6 14.79 9.74 -0.22
CA THR A 6 15.84 8.79 -0.64
C THR A 6 16.70 8.30 0.54
N GLN A 7 17.00 9.16 1.53
CA GLN A 7 17.72 8.76 2.74
C GLN A 7 16.90 7.81 3.61
N VAL A 8 15.61 8.08 3.74
CA VAL A 8 14.65 7.27 4.49
C VAL A 8 14.41 5.91 3.80
N GLU A 9 14.16 5.91 2.49
CA GLU A 9 13.99 4.69 1.70
C GLU A 9 15.20 3.74 1.78
N ASN A 10 16.40 4.30 1.89
CA ASN A 10 17.65 3.55 2.02
C ASN A 10 18.04 3.25 3.48
N ASP A 11 17.19 3.56 4.45
CA ASP A 11 17.41 3.32 5.88
C ASP A 11 18.76 3.85 6.38
N THR A 12 19.17 5.03 5.93
CA THR A 12 20.43 5.65 6.36
C THR A 12 20.32 6.23 7.77
N ALA A 13 21.46 6.42 8.46
CA ALA A 13 21.49 7.07 9.77
C ALA A 13 20.86 8.48 9.73
N VAL A 14 21.08 9.23 8.63
CA VAL A 14 20.46 10.55 8.40
C VAL A 14 18.95 10.44 8.24
N GLY A 15 18.48 9.41 7.48
CA GLY A 15 17.06 9.13 7.29
C GLY A 15 16.36 8.81 8.61
N ARG A 16 16.95 7.90 9.42
CA ARG A 16 16.41 7.54 10.75
C ARG A 16 16.33 8.73 11.69
N ALA A 17 17.41 9.50 11.83
CA ALA A 17 17.42 10.70 12.67
C ALA A 17 16.41 11.77 12.21
N ALA A 18 16.12 11.83 10.92
CA ALA A 18 15.08 12.72 10.42
C ALA A 18 13.68 12.20 10.75
N LEU A 19 13.41 10.91 10.63
CA LEU A 19 12.13 10.30 11.02
C LEU A 19 11.83 10.53 12.50
N ASP A 20 12.80 10.32 13.40
CA ASP A 20 12.64 10.58 14.84
C ASP A 20 12.17 12.01 15.12
N ARG A 21 12.71 12.98 14.38
CA ARG A 21 12.34 14.41 14.51
C ARG A 21 11.02 14.77 13.86
N LEU A 22 10.62 14.05 12.81
CA LEU A 22 9.39 14.30 12.07
C LEU A 22 8.17 13.60 12.69
N PHE A 23 8.39 12.49 13.39
CA PHE A 23 7.32 11.67 13.95
C PHE A 23 6.25 12.45 14.74
N PRO A 24 6.58 13.44 15.61
CA PRO A 24 5.56 14.22 16.32
C PRO A 24 4.63 15.05 15.42
N PHE A 25 4.95 15.19 14.13
CA PHE A 25 4.17 15.96 13.16
C PHE A 25 3.35 15.07 12.21
N THR A 26 3.35 13.75 12.43
CA THR A 26 2.58 12.75 11.66
C THR A 26 1.20 12.47 12.25
N GLY A 27 0.42 11.59 11.63
CA GLY A 27 -0.91 11.15 12.09
C GLY A 27 -2.07 11.99 11.55
N ARG A 28 -1.85 12.82 10.51
CA ARG A 28 -2.87 13.71 9.92
C ARG A 28 -3.28 13.31 8.53
N ALA A 29 -2.35 12.78 7.73
CA ALA A 29 -2.60 12.39 6.35
C ALA A 29 -3.55 11.19 6.26
N HIS A 30 -4.48 11.22 5.31
CA HIS A 30 -5.29 10.07 4.95
C HIS A 30 -4.48 9.14 4.04
N LEU A 31 -4.05 8.00 4.55
CA LEU A 31 -3.35 6.98 3.77
C LEU A 31 -4.38 6.11 3.05
N ILE A 32 -4.31 6.07 1.72
CA ILE A 32 -5.24 5.33 0.87
C ILE A 32 -4.45 4.30 0.07
N GLY A 33 -4.67 3.02 0.34
CA GLY A 33 -4.08 1.91 -0.39
C GLY A 33 -4.89 1.59 -1.64
N VAL A 34 -4.22 1.39 -2.77
CA VAL A 34 -4.85 0.99 -4.04
C VAL A 34 -4.21 -0.31 -4.51
N THR A 35 -4.99 -1.38 -4.46
CA THR A 35 -4.58 -2.73 -4.83
C THR A 35 -5.59 -3.39 -5.76
N GLY A 36 -5.41 -4.63 -6.14
CA GLY A 36 -6.30 -5.39 -7.02
C GLY A 36 -5.57 -5.99 -8.21
N SER A 37 -6.32 -6.62 -9.11
CA SER A 37 -5.80 -7.45 -10.19
C SER A 37 -4.81 -6.73 -11.10
N PRO A 38 -3.74 -7.41 -11.57
CA PRO A 38 -2.85 -6.87 -12.60
C PRO A 38 -3.64 -6.45 -13.84
N GLY A 39 -3.33 -5.28 -14.40
CA GLY A 39 -4.05 -4.80 -15.58
C GLY A 39 -5.44 -4.20 -15.33
N ALA A 40 -5.96 -4.17 -14.10
CA ALA A 40 -7.24 -3.53 -13.78
C ALA A 40 -7.25 -2.00 -14.00
N GLY A 41 -6.09 -1.39 -14.20
CA GLY A 41 -5.98 0.05 -14.49
C GLY A 41 -5.79 0.90 -13.23
N LYS A 42 -5.17 0.35 -12.18
CA LYS A 42 -4.88 1.04 -10.91
C LYS A 42 -4.15 2.35 -11.11
N SER A 43 -3.04 2.36 -11.85
CA SER A 43 -2.24 3.58 -12.09
C SER A 43 -3.04 4.67 -12.81
N SER A 44 -3.88 4.29 -13.77
CA SER A 44 -4.76 5.25 -14.45
C SER A 44 -5.81 5.80 -13.50
N LEU A 45 -6.36 4.94 -12.62
CA LEU A 45 -7.33 5.37 -11.61
C LEU A 45 -6.68 6.28 -10.56
N VAL A 46 -5.50 5.93 -10.06
CA VAL A 46 -4.74 6.76 -9.11
C VAL A 46 -4.45 8.14 -9.69
N ASN A 47 -4.09 8.23 -10.97
CA ASN A 47 -3.84 9.49 -11.66
C ASN A 47 -5.05 10.43 -11.62
N VAL A 48 -6.22 9.95 -12.05
CA VAL A 48 -7.44 10.78 -12.08
C VAL A 48 -8.03 11.00 -10.69
N LEU A 49 -7.89 10.02 -9.78
CA LEU A 49 -8.31 10.17 -8.39
C LEU A 49 -7.47 11.24 -7.66
N ALA A 50 -6.16 11.29 -7.89
CA ALA A 50 -5.32 12.34 -7.33
C ALA A 50 -5.78 13.74 -7.77
N GLN A 51 -6.14 13.90 -9.05
CA GLN A 51 -6.69 15.16 -9.55
C GLN A 51 -8.03 15.51 -8.90
N GLU A 52 -8.91 14.50 -8.72
CA GLU A 52 -10.21 14.71 -8.08
C GLU A 52 -10.07 15.11 -6.61
N LEU A 53 -9.24 14.40 -5.85
CA LEU A 53 -8.97 14.70 -4.44
C LEU A 53 -8.27 16.06 -4.24
N ARG A 54 -7.59 16.54 -5.26
CA ARG A 54 -6.91 17.83 -5.29
C ARG A 54 -7.86 19.00 -5.53
N ARG A 55 -9.02 18.76 -6.18
CA ARG A 55 -9.97 19.83 -6.54
C ARG A 55 -10.48 20.54 -5.29
N PRO A 56 -10.35 21.89 -5.23
CA PRO A 56 -10.95 22.67 -4.16
C PRO A 56 -12.48 22.63 -4.29
N THR A 57 -13.15 22.53 -3.16
CA THR A 57 -14.60 22.72 -3.06
C THR A 57 -14.88 23.92 -2.18
N SER A 58 -16.13 24.42 -2.17
CA SER A 58 -16.54 25.52 -1.28
C SER A 58 -16.29 25.24 0.20
N GLU A 59 -16.26 23.96 0.57
CA GLU A 59 -16.10 23.50 1.97
C GLU A 59 -14.68 23.00 2.28
N LYS A 60 -13.91 22.66 1.25
CA LYS A 60 -12.57 22.07 1.40
C LYS A 60 -11.55 22.85 0.60
N PRO A 61 -10.48 23.35 1.26
CA PRO A 61 -9.39 24.02 0.57
C PRO A 61 -8.64 23.05 -0.35
N ASP A 62 -7.75 23.62 -1.13
CA ASP A 62 -6.86 22.93 -2.04
C ASP A 62 -5.96 21.94 -1.28
N ARG A 63 -6.20 20.63 -1.43
CA ARG A 63 -5.47 19.57 -0.71
C ARG A 63 -4.14 19.27 -1.38
N ARG A 64 -3.14 18.92 -0.58
CA ARG A 64 -1.89 18.39 -1.07
C ARG A 64 -1.97 16.85 -1.13
N VAL A 65 -1.69 16.28 -2.30
CA VAL A 65 -1.79 14.85 -2.55
C VAL A 65 -0.41 14.27 -2.90
N ALA A 66 -0.01 13.23 -2.21
CA ALA A 66 1.19 12.46 -2.56
C ALA A 66 0.79 11.10 -3.15
N ILE A 67 1.59 10.60 -4.10
CA ILE A 67 1.44 9.28 -4.69
C ILE A 67 2.74 8.51 -4.45
N ILE A 68 2.62 7.35 -3.84
CA ILE A 68 3.68 6.35 -3.73
C ILE A 68 3.33 5.19 -4.66
N ALA A 69 4.04 5.07 -5.77
CA ALA A 69 3.91 3.94 -6.68
C ALA A 69 4.96 2.90 -6.32
N VAL A 70 4.49 1.73 -5.91
CA VAL A 70 5.36 0.63 -5.49
C VAL A 70 5.45 -0.40 -6.61
N ASP A 71 6.58 -0.40 -7.31
CA ASP A 71 6.88 -1.31 -8.41
C ASP A 71 7.60 -2.59 -7.92
N PRO A 72 7.40 -3.74 -8.58
CA PRO A 72 8.25 -4.90 -8.34
C PRO A 72 9.69 -4.53 -8.65
N SER A 73 10.60 -4.96 -7.77
CA SER A 73 12.03 -4.79 -8.02
C SER A 73 12.42 -5.54 -9.28
N SER A 74 13.20 -4.91 -10.16
CA SER A 74 13.88 -5.64 -11.22
C SER A 74 14.84 -6.68 -10.58
N PRO A 75 14.73 -7.97 -10.91
CA PRO A 75 15.62 -8.98 -10.36
C PRO A 75 17.08 -8.76 -10.77
N PHE A 76 17.33 -7.93 -11.79
CA PHE A 76 18.66 -7.67 -12.33
C PHE A 76 19.30 -6.36 -11.83
N THR A 77 18.49 -5.33 -11.58
CA THR A 77 19.02 -4.00 -11.20
C THR A 77 18.65 -3.59 -9.77
N GLY A 78 17.71 -4.28 -9.13
CA GLY A 78 17.18 -3.93 -7.80
C GLY A 78 16.44 -2.58 -7.74
N GLY A 79 16.28 -1.90 -8.89
CA GLY A 79 15.60 -0.61 -9.00
C GLY A 79 14.14 -0.77 -9.46
N ALA A 80 13.32 0.27 -9.23
CA ALA A 80 11.95 0.34 -9.75
C ALA A 80 11.97 0.36 -11.29
N VAL A 81 11.06 -0.40 -11.91
CA VAL A 81 10.88 -0.36 -13.38
C VAL A 81 10.19 0.96 -13.72
N LEU A 82 10.85 1.82 -14.48
CA LEU A 82 10.48 3.22 -14.79
C LEU A 82 9.12 3.43 -15.52
N GLY A 83 8.26 2.40 -15.61
CA GLY A 83 7.01 2.44 -16.38
C GLY A 83 5.99 3.46 -15.90
N ASP A 84 5.88 3.70 -14.59
CA ASP A 84 4.79 4.50 -14.01
C ASP A 84 5.01 6.01 -14.09
N ARG A 85 6.24 6.51 -14.07
CA ARG A 85 6.53 7.94 -14.27
C ARG A 85 6.06 8.46 -15.63
N VAL A 86 6.03 7.60 -16.65
CA VAL A 86 5.56 7.97 -17.99
C VAL A 86 4.03 8.13 -18.01
N ARG A 87 3.33 7.38 -17.18
CA ARG A 87 1.85 7.36 -17.10
C ARG A 87 1.26 8.52 -16.28
N MET A 88 2.07 9.15 -15.40
CA MET A 88 1.63 10.23 -14.51
C MET A 88 2.17 11.61 -14.92
N ARG A 89 2.55 11.80 -16.20
CA ARG A 89 3.08 13.08 -16.71
C ARG A 89 2.12 14.24 -16.53
N ASP A 90 0.83 14.00 -16.60
CA ASP A 90 -0.21 15.02 -16.50
C ASP A 90 -0.28 15.65 -15.09
N LEU A 91 0.25 14.97 -14.08
CA LEU A 91 0.32 15.45 -12.69
C LEU A 91 1.61 16.23 -12.37
N ALA A 92 2.64 16.11 -13.21
CA ALA A 92 3.99 16.62 -12.91
C ALA A 92 4.10 18.15 -12.84
N GLY A 93 3.08 18.88 -13.28
CA GLY A 93 3.01 20.34 -13.25
C GLY A 93 2.27 20.93 -12.05
N ASP A 94 1.57 20.14 -11.26
CA ASP A 94 0.82 20.62 -10.10
C ASP A 94 1.71 20.67 -8.84
N PRO A 95 1.99 21.86 -8.26
CA PRO A 95 2.81 22.00 -7.06
C PRO A 95 2.21 21.34 -5.81
N GLY A 96 0.93 21.04 -5.80
CA GLY A 96 0.22 20.33 -4.74
C GLY A 96 0.28 18.81 -4.87
N ILE A 97 0.88 18.29 -5.95
CA ILE A 97 1.02 16.84 -6.16
C ILE A 97 2.49 16.43 -6.10
N PHE A 98 2.79 15.41 -5.31
CA PHE A 98 4.11 14.80 -5.23
C PHE A 98 4.05 13.32 -5.61
N ILE A 99 4.97 12.86 -6.46
CA ILE A 99 4.99 11.47 -6.92
C ILE A 99 6.35 10.86 -6.59
N ARG A 100 6.32 9.67 -5.98
CA ARG A 100 7.49 8.84 -5.70
C ARG A 100 7.26 7.41 -6.17
N SER A 101 8.11 6.93 -7.07
CA SER A 101 8.20 5.50 -7.38
C SER A 101 9.22 4.84 -6.45
N MET A 102 8.85 3.72 -5.86
CA MET A 102 9.67 2.92 -4.96
C MET A 102 9.78 1.49 -5.49
N ALA A 103 10.93 0.85 -5.28
CA ALA A 103 11.09 -0.56 -5.60
C ALA A 103 10.63 -1.43 -4.42
N ALA A 104 9.85 -2.48 -4.72
CA ALA A 104 9.53 -3.53 -3.76
C ALA A 104 10.82 -4.33 -3.48
N ARG A 105 11.63 -3.91 -2.52
CA ARG A 105 12.85 -4.64 -2.13
C ARG A 105 12.45 -5.86 -1.30
N GLY A 106 12.70 -7.07 -1.81
CA GLY A 106 12.27 -8.36 -1.27
C GLY A 106 12.94 -8.82 0.04
N ALA A 107 13.17 -7.93 0.99
CA ALA A 107 13.57 -8.28 2.35
C ALA A 107 12.33 -8.51 3.22
N LEU A 108 12.42 -9.41 4.21
CA LEU A 108 11.40 -9.66 5.24
C LEU A 108 10.85 -8.32 5.78
N GLY A 109 9.60 -7.98 5.46
CA GLY A 109 8.96 -6.72 5.84
C GLY A 109 9.40 -5.47 5.05
N GLY A 110 10.30 -5.58 4.07
CA GLY A 110 11.00 -4.44 3.46
C GLY A 110 10.13 -3.45 2.68
N LEU A 111 9.08 -3.89 2.00
CA LEU A 111 8.19 -2.99 1.29
C LEU A 111 7.35 -2.16 2.25
N SER A 112 6.77 -2.82 3.25
CA SER A 112 5.91 -2.20 4.25
C SER A 112 6.67 -1.13 5.04
N ALA A 113 7.86 -1.44 5.55
CA ALA A 113 8.64 -0.52 6.38
C ALA A 113 9.11 0.74 5.62
N ALA A 114 9.68 0.58 4.42
CA ALA A 114 10.12 1.72 3.62
C ALA A 114 8.94 2.60 3.18
N THR A 115 7.81 1.99 2.81
CA THR A 115 6.59 2.72 2.41
C THR A 115 5.98 3.45 3.61
N ALA A 116 5.93 2.82 4.79
CA ALA A 116 5.49 3.45 6.03
C ALA A 116 6.35 4.67 6.37
N ALA A 117 7.68 4.52 6.36
CA ALA A 117 8.62 5.60 6.64
C ALA A 117 8.50 6.77 5.64
N VAL A 118 8.33 6.49 4.34
CA VAL A 118 8.11 7.53 3.32
C VAL A 118 6.76 8.21 3.53
N SER A 119 5.71 7.46 3.90
CA SER A 119 4.39 8.03 4.21
C SER A 119 4.45 8.98 5.40
N GLN A 120 5.22 8.66 6.45
CA GLN A 120 5.46 9.54 7.61
C GLN A 120 6.16 10.86 7.20
N VAL A 121 7.15 10.79 6.29
CA VAL A 121 7.81 12.00 5.77
C VAL A 121 6.83 12.88 4.99
N LEU A 122 5.96 12.28 4.18
CA LEU A 122 4.96 13.00 3.40
C LEU A 122 3.89 13.63 4.29
N ASP A 123 3.41 12.91 5.30
CA ASP A 123 2.47 13.40 6.30
C ASP A 123 3.07 14.60 7.07
N ALA A 124 4.27 14.46 7.62
CA ALA A 124 4.97 15.53 8.30
C ALA A 124 5.28 16.74 7.39
N ALA A 125 5.41 16.51 6.07
CA ALA A 125 5.57 17.58 5.08
C ALA A 125 4.24 18.29 4.73
N GLY A 126 3.12 17.89 5.34
CA GLY A 126 1.81 18.50 5.20
C GLY A 126 1.04 18.06 3.96
N PHE A 127 1.23 16.83 3.49
CA PHE A 127 0.32 16.22 2.53
C PHE A 127 -0.94 15.74 3.25
N ASP A 128 -2.12 16.10 2.72
CA ASP A 128 -3.41 15.74 3.32
C ASP A 128 -3.82 14.31 2.98
N VAL A 129 -3.39 13.84 1.80
CA VAL A 129 -3.69 12.51 1.28
C VAL A 129 -2.42 11.88 0.73
N VAL A 130 -2.20 10.61 1.05
CA VAL A 130 -1.14 9.78 0.46
C VAL A 130 -1.77 8.57 -0.20
N LEU A 131 -1.77 8.54 -1.53
CA LEU A 131 -2.18 7.39 -2.33
C LEU A 131 -1.01 6.41 -2.46
N ILE A 132 -1.20 5.16 -2.10
CA ILE A 132 -0.18 4.12 -2.15
C ILE A 132 -0.66 3.04 -3.11
N GLU A 133 -0.04 2.96 -4.28
CA GLU A 133 -0.39 2.00 -5.32
C GLU A 133 0.58 0.82 -5.33
N THR A 134 0.03 -0.41 -5.42
CA THR A 134 0.81 -1.63 -5.67
C THR A 134 0.57 -2.18 -7.06
N VAL A 135 1.55 -2.92 -7.57
CA VAL A 135 1.46 -3.57 -8.90
C VAL A 135 0.57 -4.81 -8.95
N GLY A 136 -0.09 -5.19 -7.85
CA GLY A 136 -1.02 -6.34 -7.84
C GLY A 136 -0.33 -7.69 -7.95
N ALA A 137 0.80 -7.88 -7.26
CA ALA A 137 1.54 -9.13 -7.23
C ALA A 137 1.68 -9.67 -5.80
N GLY A 138 0.69 -10.44 -5.34
CA GLY A 138 0.82 -11.30 -4.18
C GLY A 138 0.76 -10.60 -2.81
N GLN A 139 1.74 -10.88 -1.94
CA GLN A 139 1.78 -10.50 -0.52
C GLN A 139 1.69 -8.98 -0.27
N SER A 140 2.09 -8.14 -1.23
CA SER A 140 2.03 -6.67 -1.15
C SER A 140 0.60 -6.12 -1.01
N GLU A 141 -0.42 -6.90 -1.36
CA GLU A 141 -1.83 -6.52 -1.24
C GLU A 141 -2.27 -6.44 0.23
N VAL A 142 -1.85 -7.42 1.04
CA VAL A 142 -2.15 -7.47 2.48
C VAL A 142 -1.33 -6.41 3.23
N ASP A 143 -0.07 -6.21 2.85
CA ASP A 143 0.81 -5.23 3.49
C ASP A 143 0.29 -3.80 3.33
N ILE A 144 -0.29 -3.48 2.16
CA ILE A 144 -0.91 -2.17 1.93
C ILE A 144 -2.15 -1.96 2.79
N ALA A 145 -2.99 -2.97 2.93
CA ALA A 145 -4.18 -2.87 3.78
C ALA A 145 -3.83 -2.59 5.24
N ARG A 146 -2.71 -3.16 5.73
CA ARG A 146 -2.21 -2.88 7.08
C ARG A 146 -1.63 -1.47 7.25
N LEU A 147 -1.17 -0.87 6.14
CA LEU A 147 -0.59 0.47 6.15
C LEU A 147 -1.64 1.56 5.98
N ALA A 148 -2.70 1.31 5.21
CA ALA A 148 -3.67 2.30 4.80
C ALA A 148 -4.81 2.50 5.81
N HIS A 149 -5.35 3.73 5.85
CA HIS A 149 -6.62 4.00 6.54
C HIS A 149 -7.82 3.56 5.70
N THR A 150 -7.69 3.61 4.36
CA THR A 150 -8.73 3.20 3.41
C THR A 150 -8.09 2.36 2.32
N THR A 151 -8.62 1.16 2.07
CA THR A 151 -8.13 0.26 1.01
C THR A 151 -9.14 0.18 -0.13
N LEU A 152 -8.68 0.59 -1.32
CA LEU A 152 -9.40 0.42 -2.59
C LEU A 152 -8.94 -0.87 -3.25
N VAL A 153 -9.86 -1.78 -3.52
CA VAL A 153 -9.59 -2.98 -4.33
C VAL A 153 -10.18 -2.77 -5.72
N VAL A 154 -9.32 -2.76 -6.73
CA VAL A 154 -9.67 -2.43 -8.11
C VAL A 154 -9.67 -3.67 -8.98
N GLU A 155 -10.82 -3.95 -9.56
CA GLU A 155 -11.04 -5.04 -10.49
C GLU A 155 -11.49 -4.51 -11.86
N SER A 156 -11.46 -5.37 -12.90
CA SER A 156 -11.96 -5.00 -14.24
C SER A 156 -12.72 -6.15 -14.89
N PRO A 157 -13.70 -5.85 -15.77
CA PRO A 157 -14.42 -6.86 -16.53
C PRO A 157 -13.48 -7.70 -17.43
N GLY A 158 -13.85 -8.97 -17.67
CA GLY A 158 -13.17 -9.85 -18.62
C GLY A 158 -12.04 -10.71 -18.03
N MET A 159 -11.83 -10.66 -16.73
CA MET A 159 -10.95 -11.58 -15.99
C MET A 159 -11.74 -12.82 -15.52
N GLY A 160 -12.51 -13.47 -16.41
CA GLY A 160 -13.62 -14.39 -16.13
C GLY A 160 -13.30 -15.60 -15.27
N ASP A 161 -12.14 -16.23 -15.37
CA ASP A 161 -11.72 -17.32 -14.47
C ASP A 161 -11.08 -16.77 -13.17
N ASP A 162 -10.71 -15.49 -13.15
CA ASP A 162 -10.03 -14.85 -12.03
C ASP A 162 -10.98 -14.32 -10.95
N ILE A 163 -12.31 -14.28 -11.20
CA ILE A 163 -13.30 -13.96 -10.12
C ILE A 163 -13.27 -15.07 -9.05
N GLN A 164 -12.99 -16.33 -9.43
CA GLN A 164 -12.70 -17.39 -8.47
C GLN A 164 -11.31 -17.22 -7.82
N ALA A 165 -10.40 -16.49 -8.46
CA ALA A 165 -9.09 -16.11 -7.95
C ALA A 165 -9.08 -14.77 -7.18
N ILE A 166 -10.21 -14.04 -7.10
CA ILE A 166 -10.39 -13.02 -6.06
C ILE A 166 -10.33 -13.79 -4.74
N LYS A 167 -9.09 -14.00 -4.29
CA LYS A 167 -8.79 -14.72 -3.06
C LYS A 167 -9.69 -14.12 -1.99
N ALA A 168 -10.43 -14.96 -1.27
CA ALA A 168 -11.32 -14.51 -0.18
C ALA A 168 -10.66 -13.45 0.73
N GLY A 169 -9.33 -13.55 0.91
CA GLY A 169 -8.55 -12.56 1.66
C GLY A 169 -8.48 -11.14 1.07
N ILE A 170 -8.68 -10.93 -0.24
CA ILE A 170 -8.68 -9.55 -0.80
C ILE A 170 -9.97 -8.80 -0.44
N LEU A 171 -11.08 -9.51 -0.33
CA LEU A 171 -12.35 -8.89 0.07
C LEU A 171 -12.36 -8.51 1.55
N GLU A 172 -11.64 -9.26 2.39
CA GLU A 172 -11.51 -8.97 3.83
C GLU A 172 -10.74 -7.66 4.09
N ILE A 173 -9.89 -7.23 3.16
CA ILE A 173 -9.10 -6.00 3.28
C ILE A 173 -9.74 -4.80 2.57
N ALA A 174 -10.81 -4.99 1.79
CA ALA A 174 -11.42 -3.94 1.00
C ALA A 174 -12.33 -3.05 1.84
N ASP A 175 -12.05 -1.76 1.86
CA ASP A 175 -12.98 -0.75 2.35
C ASP A 175 -13.88 -0.21 1.24
N ILE A 176 -13.39 -0.21 -0.01
CA ILE A 176 -14.17 0.19 -1.19
C ILE A 176 -13.76 -0.74 -2.35
N LEU A 177 -14.75 -1.30 -3.04
CA LEU A 177 -14.55 -2.11 -4.23
C LEU A 177 -14.81 -1.28 -5.48
N VAL A 178 -13.88 -1.33 -6.43
CA VAL A 178 -13.95 -0.55 -7.67
C VAL A 178 -13.92 -1.48 -8.87
N VAL A 179 -14.96 -1.45 -9.69
CA VAL A 179 -14.98 -2.09 -11.01
C VAL A 179 -14.58 -1.05 -12.04
N ASN A 180 -13.27 -1.00 -12.35
CA ASN A 180 -12.73 -0.08 -13.35
C ASN A 180 -12.92 -0.64 -14.76
N LYS A 181 -12.77 0.21 -15.80
CA LYS A 181 -13.08 -0.12 -17.20
C LYS A 181 -14.54 -0.57 -17.37
N ALA A 182 -15.45 0.12 -16.69
CA ALA A 182 -16.88 -0.19 -16.70
C ALA A 182 -17.56 0.05 -18.06
N ASP A 183 -16.84 0.58 -19.02
CA ASP A 183 -17.20 0.67 -20.44
C ASP A 183 -17.07 -0.66 -21.19
N ARG A 184 -16.45 -1.68 -20.58
CA ARG A 184 -16.25 -2.99 -21.20
C ARG A 184 -17.41 -3.95 -20.94
N PRO A 185 -17.68 -4.88 -21.89
CA PRO A 185 -18.65 -5.95 -21.68
C PRO A 185 -18.30 -6.79 -20.45
N GLY A 186 -19.32 -7.24 -19.72
CA GLY A 186 -19.16 -8.11 -18.55
C GLY A 186 -19.08 -7.36 -17.21
N VAL A 187 -19.18 -6.02 -17.20
CA VAL A 187 -19.15 -5.22 -15.97
C VAL A 187 -20.22 -5.64 -14.97
N GLU A 188 -21.44 -5.93 -15.43
CA GLU A 188 -22.57 -6.37 -14.59
C GLU A 188 -22.28 -7.70 -13.88
N ASN A 189 -21.56 -8.60 -14.55
CA ASN A 189 -21.20 -9.91 -13.97
C ASN A 189 -20.14 -9.73 -12.88
N THR A 190 -19.11 -8.92 -13.14
CA THR A 190 -18.07 -8.61 -12.15
C THR A 190 -18.67 -7.93 -10.92
N GLU A 191 -19.51 -6.91 -11.12
CA GLU A 191 -20.18 -6.21 -10.00
C GLU A 191 -21.08 -7.17 -9.20
N ARG A 192 -21.89 -7.98 -9.88
CA ARG A 192 -22.79 -8.94 -9.23
C ARG A 192 -21.99 -9.94 -8.38
N ALA A 193 -20.89 -10.46 -8.91
CA ALA A 193 -20.02 -11.38 -8.17
C ALA A 193 -19.47 -10.74 -6.89
N LEU A 194 -18.95 -9.50 -6.97
CA LEU A 194 -18.45 -8.76 -5.82
C LEU A 194 -19.56 -8.52 -4.78
N ARG A 195 -20.75 -8.08 -5.21
CA ARG A 195 -21.90 -7.88 -4.31
C ARG A 195 -22.34 -9.16 -3.63
N THR A 196 -22.41 -10.28 -4.36
CA THR A 196 -22.75 -11.59 -3.77
C THR A 196 -21.76 -12.00 -2.70
N MET A 197 -20.45 -11.79 -2.93
CA MET A 197 -19.42 -12.10 -1.94
C MET A 197 -19.55 -11.21 -0.69
N LEU A 198 -19.84 -9.92 -0.87
CA LEU A 198 -20.07 -9.00 0.26
C LEU A 198 -21.33 -9.39 1.06
N GLU A 199 -22.39 -9.83 0.42
CA GLU A 199 -23.60 -10.32 1.09
C GLU A 199 -23.33 -11.52 1.99
N LEU A 200 -22.48 -12.44 1.56
CA LEU A 200 -22.04 -13.58 2.36
C LEU A 200 -21.24 -13.14 3.60
N ALA A 201 -20.36 -12.14 3.45
CA ALA A 201 -19.58 -11.58 4.55
C ALA A 201 -20.45 -10.77 5.54
N LYS A 202 -21.49 -10.07 5.04
CA LYS A 202 -22.40 -9.24 5.85
C LYS A 202 -23.13 -9.99 6.95
N ASN A 203 -23.44 -11.28 6.74
CA ASN A 203 -24.15 -12.11 7.73
C ASN A 203 -23.40 -12.26 9.07
N HIS A 204 -22.15 -11.84 9.14
CA HIS A 204 -21.30 -11.92 10.32
C HIS A 204 -20.84 -10.55 10.83
N ALA A 205 -21.30 -9.45 10.20
CA ALA A 205 -20.89 -8.10 10.55
C ALA A 205 -21.77 -7.51 11.67
N ALA A 206 -21.20 -6.65 12.51
CA ALA A 206 -21.95 -5.87 13.49
C ALA A 206 -22.92 -4.89 12.78
N ALA A 207 -23.97 -4.47 13.48
CA ALA A 207 -25.04 -3.65 12.90
C ALA A 207 -24.57 -2.26 12.41
N ASP A 208 -23.49 -1.74 12.99
CA ASP A 208 -22.87 -0.44 12.68
C ASP A 208 -21.55 -0.56 11.88
N ALA A 209 -21.21 -1.77 11.42
CA ALA A 209 -20.00 -1.99 10.64
C ALA A 209 -20.06 -1.29 9.28
N TRP A 210 -18.91 -0.82 8.81
CA TRP A 210 -18.76 -0.31 7.45
C TRP A 210 -19.02 -1.43 6.44
N LEU A 211 -19.91 -1.17 5.49
CA LEU A 211 -20.15 -2.08 4.38
C LEU A 211 -19.48 -1.50 3.13
N PRO A 212 -18.49 -2.19 2.55
CA PRO A 212 -17.79 -1.71 1.38
C PRO A 212 -18.73 -1.45 0.21
N PRO A 213 -18.79 -0.23 -0.34
CA PRO A 213 -19.54 0.03 -1.58
C PRO A 213 -18.81 -0.60 -2.77
N VAL A 214 -19.60 -1.00 -3.79
CA VAL A 214 -19.09 -1.43 -5.11
C VAL A 214 -19.39 -0.32 -6.10
N LEU A 215 -18.34 0.31 -6.64
CA LEU A 215 -18.43 1.45 -7.54
C LEU A 215 -17.90 1.12 -8.92
N ARG A 216 -18.51 1.66 -9.96
CA ARG A 216 -18.05 1.54 -11.34
C ARG A 216 -17.23 2.78 -11.71
N THR A 217 -16.10 2.57 -12.38
CA THR A 217 -15.29 3.67 -12.91
C THR A 217 -14.82 3.39 -14.33
N VAL A 218 -14.62 4.47 -15.10
CA VAL A 218 -13.89 4.46 -16.37
C VAL A 218 -12.78 5.49 -16.24
N ALA A 219 -11.65 5.09 -15.68
CA ALA A 219 -10.56 5.98 -15.28
C ALA A 219 -10.10 6.91 -16.43
N VAL A 220 -9.98 6.38 -17.65
CA VAL A 220 -9.55 7.15 -18.83
C VAL A 220 -10.53 8.24 -19.24
N GLN A 221 -11.77 8.21 -18.77
CA GLN A 221 -12.82 9.20 -19.03
C GLN A 221 -13.20 9.98 -17.76
N SER A 222 -12.56 9.72 -16.64
CA SER A 222 -12.90 10.25 -15.32
C SER A 222 -14.32 9.96 -14.85
N ASN A 223 -15.03 9.01 -15.47
CA ASN A 223 -16.38 8.63 -15.08
C ASN A 223 -16.34 7.81 -13.77
N GLY A 224 -17.24 8.12 -12.82
CA GLY A 224 -17.33 7.45 -11.52
C GLY A 224 -16.24 7.84 -10.52
N VAL A 225 -15.33 8.77 -10.89
CA VAL A 225 -14.20 9.17 -10.02
C VAL A 225 -14.65 10.12 -8.91
N LEU A 226 -15.63 10.99 -9.20
CA LEU A 226 -16.24 11.85 -8.20
C LEU A 226 -16.93 11.02 -7.11
N GLU A 227 -17.73 10.05 -7.50
CA GLU A 227 -18.43 9.13 -6.59
C GLU A 227 -17.43 8.31 -5.75
N LEU A 228 -16.31 7.90 -6.35
CA LEU A 228 -15.22 7.25 -5.63
C LEU A 228 -14.59 8.19 -4.59
N GLY A 229 -14.35 9.45 -4.95
CA GLY A 229 -13.87 10.46 -4.02
C GLY A 229 -14.81 10.68 -2.83
N GLN A 230 -16.12 10.74 -3.10
CA GLN A 230 -17.16 10.84 -2.06
C GLN A 230 -17.20 9.62 -1.14
N ALA A 231 -17.06 8.41 -1.68
CA ALA A 231 -17.02 7.18 -0.89
C ALA A 231 -15.79 7.11 0.02
N ILE A 232 -14.63 7.60 -0.46
CA ILE A 232 -13.41 7.72 0.34
C ILE A 232 -13.62 8.69 1.51
N GLU A 233 -14.24 9.83 1.29
CA GLU A 233 -14.55 10.77 2.36
C GLU A 233 -15.55 10.20 3.36
N ALA A 234 -16.61 9.53 2.88
CA ALA A 234 -17.59 8.88 3.74
C ALA A 234 -16.92 7.80 4.63
N HIS A 235 -15.98 7.03 4.08
CA HIS A 235 -15.22 6.05 4.86
C HIS A 235 -14.30 6.74 5.88
N ARG A 236 -13.62 7.82 5.52
CA ARG A 236 -12.82 8.62 6.44
C ARG A 236 -13.66 9.12 7.63
N GLU A 237 -14.84 9.69 7.35
CA GLU A 237 -15.77 10.17 8.39
C GLU A 237 -16.26 9.01 9.28
N TYR A 238 -16.54 7.84 8.71
CA TYR A 238 -16.88 6.65 9.45
C TYR A 238 -15.74 6.26 10.41
N LEU A 239 -14.50 6.17 9.93
CA LEU A 239 -13.35 5.82 10.75
C LEU A 239 -13.15 6.80 11.92
N GLN A 240 -13.33 8.11 11.67
CA GLN A 240 -13.19 9.14 12.71
C GLN A 240 -14.30 9.05 13.76
N ARG A 241 -15.54 8.85 13.36
CA ARG A 241 -16.69 8.75 14.28
C ARG A 241 -16.67 7.47 15.12
N SER A 242 -16.25 6.35 14.53
CA SER A 242 -16.24 5.04 15.18
C SER A 242 -14.98 4.80 16.04
N GLY A 243 -13.99 5.68 15.98
CA GLY A 243 -12.70 5.49 16.66
C GLY A 243 -11.75 4.52 15.93
N HIS A 244 -12.16 3.93 14.80
CA HIS A 244 -11.33 3.01 14.03
C HIS A 244 -10.13 3.70 13.38
N TRP A 245 -10.14 5.04 13.22
CA TRP A 245 -8.97 5.79 12.75
C TRP A 245 -7.77 5.58 13.69
N GLN A 246 -7.97 5.84 14.97
CA GLN A 246 -6.93 5.68 16.01
C GLN A 246 -6.52 4.22 16.17
N GLN A 247 -7.48 3.30 16.06
CA GLN A 247 -7.19 1.88 16.11
C GLN A 247 -6.28 1.45 14.96
N ARG A 248 -6.59 1.82 13.70
CA ARG A 248 -5.75 1.51 12.52
C ARG A 248 -4.36 2.13 12.63
N ASP A 249 -4.26 3.37 13.16
CA ASP A 249 -2.97 3.98 13.43
C ASP A 249 -2.15 3.19 14.47
N ALA A 250 -2.77 2.77 15.56
CA ALA A 250 -2.10 1.98 16.59
C ALA A 250 -1.64 0.61 16.06
N GLU A 251 -2.48 -0.09 15.28
CA GLU A 251 -2.14 -1.36 14.65
C GLU A 251 -0.98 -1.22 13.64
N ARG A 252 -0.98 -0.14 12.84
CA ARG A 252 0.11 0.20 11.92
C ARG A 252 1.42 0.44 12.65
N LEU A 253 1.40 1.27 13.69
CA LEU A 253 2.59 1.59 14.50
C LEU A 253 3.11 0.36 15.24
N SER A 254 2.23 -0.51 15.76
CA SER A 254 2.60 -1.78 16.36
C SER A 254 3.31 -2.69 15.36
N THR A 255 2.74 -2.83 14.16
CA THR A 255 3.35 -3.63 13.09
C THR A 255 4.72 -3.08 12.67
N GLU A 256 4.85 -1.76 12.55
CA GLU A 256 6.12 -1.10 12.24
C GLU A 256 7.15 -1.34 13.33
N LEU A 257 6.77 -1.19 14.60
CA LEU A 257 7.66 -1.46 15.74
C LEU A 257 8.13 -2.91 15.76
N ASP A 258 7.24 -3.88 15.53
CA ASP A 258 7.59 -5.30 15.47
C ASP A 258 8.61 -5.59 14.36
N HIS A 259 8.42 -5.00 13.17
CA HIS A 259 9.39 -5.12 12.08
C HIS A 259 10.75 -4.51 12.44
N LEU A 260 10.77 -3.33 13.07
CA LEU A 260 12.02 -2.68 13.52
C LEU A 260 12.74 -3.50 14.59
N ILE A 261 11.99 -4.09 15.54
CA ILE A 261 12.55 -4.98 16.55
C ILE A 261 13.19 -6.19 15.89
N GLN A 262 12.47 -6.89 15.00
CA GLN A 262 12.98 -8.08 14.31
C GLN A 262 14.23 -7.75 13.48
N ALA A 263 14.19 -6.68 12.68
CA ALA A 263 15.34 -6.26 11.87
C ALA A 263 16.55 -5.90 12.73
N THR A 264 16.33 -5.18 13.84
CA THR A 264 17.39 -4.77 14.76
C THR A 264 18.01 -5.98 15.48
N LEU A 265 17.19 -6.91 15.98
CA LEU A 265 17.66 -8.12 16.64
C LEU A 265 18.47 -8.99 15.69
N VAL A 266 17.99 -9.20 14.48
CA VAL A 266 18.70 -9.97 13.44
C VAL A 266 20.03 -9.28 13.06
N ALA A 267 20.04 -7.96 12.90
CA ALA A 267 21.27 -7.22 12.58
C ALA A 267 22.28 -7.30 13.71
N ARG A 268 21.86 -7.11 14.96
CA ARG A 268 22.71 -7.24 16.14
C ARG A 268 23.28 -8.66 16.27
N TRP A 269 22.43 -9.66 16.16
CA TRP A 269 22.87 -11.06 16.20
C TRP A 269 23.89 -11.36 15.10
N ARG A 270 23.62 -10.95 13.85
CA ARG A 270 24.59 -11.13 12.74
C ARG A 270 25.94 -10.47 13.04
N SER A 271 25.95 -9.32 13.71
CA SER A 271 27.21 -8.64 14.07
C SER A 271 28.02 -9.35 15.17
N THR A 272 27.41 -10.27 15.93
CA THR A 272 28.11 -11.10 16.92
C THR A 272 28.70 -12.37 16.33
N LEU A 273 28.29 -12.77 15.11
CA LEU A 273 28.79 -13.96 14.48
C LEU A 273 30.27 -13.81 14.07
N PRO A 274 31.09 -14.88 14.24
CA PRO A 274 32.41 -14.91 13.65
C PRO A 274 32.37 -14.73 12.12
N ALA A 275 33.40 -14.08 11.58
CA ALA A 275 33.47 -13.89 10.12
C ALA A 275 33.42 -15.25 9.41
N GLY A 276 32.55 -15.36 8.40
CA GLY A 276 32.36 -16.59 7.62
C GLY A 276 31.48 -17.67 8.26
N ALA A 277 30.99 -17.48 9.50
CA ALA A 277 30.16 -18.49 10.17
C ALA A 277 28.86 -18.79 9.43
N LEU A 278 28.20 -17.74 8.93
CA LEU A 278 26.97 -17.89 8.18
C LEU A 278 27.20 -18.59 6.84
N GLU A 279 28.25 -18.22 6.12
CA GLU A 279 28.66 -18.82 4.86
C GLU A 279 29.00 -20.30 5.03
N ALA A 280 29.74 -20.64 6.09
CA ALA A 280 30.07 -22.03 6.43
C ALA A 280 28.80 -22.85 6.71
N ALA A 281 27.85 -22.32 7.48
CA ALA A 281 26.59 -22.99 7.75
C ALA A 281 25.76 -23.19 6.46
N LEU A 282 25.72 -22.20 5.55
CA LEU A 282 25.05 -22.33 4.26
C LEU A 282 25.69 -23.42 3.36
N VAL A 283 27.01 -23.56 3.38
CA VAL A 283 27.73 -24.65 2.65
C VAL A 283 27.31 -26.02 3.22
N GLU A 284 27.32 -26.17 4.56
CA GLU A 284 26.90 -27.42 5.20
C GLU A 284 25.42 -27.76 4.94
N LEU A 285 24.56 -26.77 4.93
CA LEU A 285 23.14 -26.91 4.53
C LEU A 285 23.02 -27.37 3.07
N ALA A 286 23.72 -26.73 2.13
CA ALA A 286 23.71 -27.10 0.71
C ALA A 286 24.20 -28.56 0.49
N GLN A 287 25.17 -28.99 1.28
CA GLN A 287 25.71 -30.35 1.28
C GLN A 287 24.82 -31.35 2.06
N ARG A 288 23.69 -30.92 2.63
CA ARG A 288 22.79 -31.76 3.44
C ARG A 288 23.47 -32.38 4.69
N LYS A 289 24.53 -31.75 5.19
CA LYS A 289 25.21 -32.18 6.42
C LYS A 289 24.51 -31.72 7.70
N LEU A 290 23.82 -30.60 7.63
CA LEU A 290 22.97 -30.05 8.68
C LEU A 290 21.55 -29.81 8.18
N SER A 291 20.57 -29.96 9.05
CA SER A 291 19.22 -29.43 8.83
C SER A 291 19.20 -27.91 9.12
N PRO A 292 18.20 -27.15 8.63
CA PRO A 292 18.06 -25.74 8.97
C PRO A 292 18.01 -25.47 10.47
N HIS A 293 17.35 -26.33 11.26
CA HIS A 293 17.31 -26.20 12.73
C HIS A 293 18.69 -26.39 13.36
N GLN A 294 19.45 -27.43 12.95
CA GLN A 294 20.79 -27.65 13.45
C GLN A 294 21.74 -26.50 13.06
N ALA A 295 21.62 -25.96 11.87
CA ALA A 295 22.39 -24.80 11.46
C ALA A 295 22.06 -23.55 12.31
N LEU A 296 20.76 -23.35 12.65
CA LEU A 296 20.35 -22.27 13.54
C LEU A 296 20.95 -22.45 14.93
N GLU A 297 20.84 -23.66 15.54
CA GLU A 297 21.45 -23.96 16.86
C GLU A 297 22.97 -23.75 16.89
N LYS A 298 23.65 -24.04 15.76
CA LYS A 298 25.11 -23.81 15.64
C LYS A 298 25.48 -22.34 15.56
N LEU A 299 24.55 -21.49 15.09
CA LEU A 299 24.76 -20.05 14.88
C LEU A 299 24.23 -19.18 16.06
N LEU A 300 23.42 -19.74 16.96
CA LEU A 300 22.96 -19.10 18.20
C LEU A 300 23.95 -19.36 19.34
#